data_3ca847565fb7d6a8c31e9c08ba55c14c
#
_entry.id   3ca847565fb7d6a8c31e9c08ba55c14c
#
_cell.length_a   1.000
_cell.length_b   1.000
_cell.length_c   1.000
_cell.angle_alpha   90.00
_cell.angle_beta   90.00
_cell.angle_gamma   90.00
#
_symmetry.space_group_name_H-M   'P 1'
#
loop_
_entity.id
_entity.type
_entity.pdbx_description
1 polymer ?
#
loop_
_entity_poly.entity_id
_entity_poly.type
_entity_poly.pdbx_seq_one_letter_code
_entity_poly.pdbx_strand_id
1 'polypeptide(L)'
;MPARPLKVGVQLPEVEREVRWPEILDMVRAIEDLGYDSVWVGEHLLYRWPDRPSRAPWEAWTSMAAIAAATTRVEFGPLVACTNFHNPALLAKQASTIDEISGGRLILGLGAGWNETEFRAFGFPFDHRIDRFEEAFTIIRTLLRDGAIDFDGQFYQARDCELLPSGPRAGGPPLMNAAWLELA
;
A
#
# COMPACT_ATOMS: atom_id res chain seq x y z
N MET A 1 18.49 3.31 24.24
CA MET A 1 19.45 2.55 23.42
C MET A 1 19.91 3.44 22.29
N PRO A 2 21.17 3.40 21.82
CA PRO A 2 21.53 4.12 20.61
C PRO A 2 20.67 3.58 19.45
N ALA A 3 20.18 4.49 18.60
CA ALA A 3 19.40 4.12 17.42
C ALA A 3 20.23 3.15 16.55
N ARG A 4 19.65 2.04 16.10
CA ARG A 4 20.32 1.15 15.14
C ARG A 4 20.58 1.92 13.86
N PRO A 5 21.80 1.87 13.29
CA PRO A 5 22.14 2.61 12.09
C PRO A 5 21.44 2.07 10.83
N LEU A 6 20.91 0.83 10.88
CA LEU A 6 20.22 0.15 9.77
C LEU A 6 18.89 -0.43 10.26
N LYS A 7 17.81 -0.14 9.51
CA LYS A 7 16.51 -0.82 9.64
C LYS A 7 16.43 -1.96 8.63
N VAL A 8 15.88 -3.10 9.06
CA VAL A 8 15.72 -4.30 8.22
C VAL A 8 14.25 -4.67 8.15
N GLY A 9 13.70 -4.73 6.95
CA GLY A 9 12.34 -5.17 6.67
C GLY A 9 12.30 -6.51 5.93
N VAL A 10 11.17 -7.20 6.03
CA VAL A 10 10.91 -8.46 5.33
C VAL A 10 9.68 -8.29 4.44
N GLN A 11 9.81 -8.60 3.15
CA GLN A 11 8.66 -8.69 2.25
C GLN A 11 8.04 -10.08 2.38
N LEU A 12 6.72 -10.11 2.52
CA LEU A 12 5.96 -11.37 2.56
C LEU A 12 5.91 -12.03 1.19
N PRO A 13 5.77 -13.37 1.12
CA PRO A 13 5.66 -14.07 -0.16
C PRO A 13 4.44 -13.58 -0.97
N GLU A 14 4.64 -13.38 -2.27
CA GLU A 14 3.59 -12.97 -3.21
C GLU A 14 3.16 -14.13 -4.12
N VAL A 15 4.10 -14.65 -4.91
CA VAL A 15 3.82 -15.62 -5.98
C VAL A 15 4.79 -16.80 -6.03
N GLU A 16 5.77 -16.83 -5.16
CA GLU A 16 6.75 -17.92 -5.06
C GLU A 16 6.05 -19.25 -4.79
N ARG A 17 5.04 -19.21 -3.94
CA ARG A 17 4.14 -20.32 -3.65
C ARG A 17 2.78 -19.81 -3.17
N GLU A 18 1.77 -20.64 -3.18
CA GLU A 18 0.52 -20.35 -2.48
C GLU A 18 0.74 -20.40 -0.96
N VAL A 19 0.35 -19.35 -0.25
CA VAL A 19 0.46 -19.23 1.20
C VAL A 19 -0.93 -18.99 1.79
N ARG A 20 -1.31 -19.78 2.79
CA ARG A 20 -2.60 -19.61 3.47
C ARG A 20 -2.48 -18.58 4.57
N TRP A 21 -3.60 -17.90 4.86
CA TRP A 21 -3.61 -16.80 5.83
C TRP A 21 -3.01 -17.12 7.21
N PRO A 22 -3.30 -18.29 7.84
CA PRO A 22 -2.67 -18.63 9.12
C PRO A 22 -1.15 -18.64 9.07
N GLU A 23 -0.56 -19.12 7.97
CA GLU A 23 0.90 -19.15 7.77
C GLU A 23 1.45 -17.74 7.57
N ILE A 24 0.74 -16.85 6.86
CA ILE A 24 1.14 -15.43 6.74
C ILE A 24 1.18 -14.79 8.13
N LEU A 25 0.16 -15.04 8.94
CA LEU A 25 0.08 -14.50 10.30
C LEU A 25 1.22 -15.00 11.20
N ASP A 26 1.57 -16.29 11.08
CA ASP A 26 2.71 -16.87 11.82
C ASP A 26 4.04 -16.24 11.37
N MET A 27 4.25 -16.02 10.07
CA MET A 27 5.44 -15.30 9.55
C MET A 27 5.51 -13.88 10.11
N VAL A 28 4.41 -13.13 10.09
CA VAL A 28 4.37 -11.75 10.58
C VAL A 28 4.73 -11.68 12.07
N ARG A 29 4.18 -12.58 12.88
CA ARG A 29 4.49 -12.69 14.29
C ARG A 29 5.96 -13.06 14.53
N ALA A 30 6.48 -14.03 13.78
CA ALA A 30 7.89 -14.41 13.86
C ALA A 30 8.83 -13.24 13.48
N ILE A 31 8.48 -12.46 12.45
CA ILE A 31 9.22 -11.25 12.06
C ILE A 31 9.24 -10.23 13.20
N GLU A 32 8.09 -10.01 13.86
CA GLU A 32 7.98 -9.11 15.01
C GLU A 32 8.80 -9.62 16.21
N ASP A 33 8.69 -10.91 16.56
CA ASP A 33 9.36 -11.54 17.69
C ASP A 33 10.89 -11.59 17.51
N LEU A 34 11.36 -11.81 16.28
CA LEU A 34 12.78 -11.80 15.93
C LEU A 34 13.40 -10.38 15.90
N GLY A 35 12.56 -9.34 16.05
CA GLY A 35 13.04 -7.97 16.17
C GLY A 35 13.32 -7.26 14.85
N TYR A 36 12.81 -7.75 13.72
CA TYR A 36 12.83 -7.00 12.47
C TYR A 36 12.05 -5.68 12.60
N ASP A 37 12.39 -4.70 11.77
CA ASP A 37 11.82 -3.36 11.86
C ASP A 37 10.51 -3.22 11.12
N SER A 38 10.34 -3.90 9.97
CA SER A 38 9.16 -3.76 9.14
C SER A 38 8.77 -5.01 8.35
N VAL A 39 7.47 -5.07 7.99
CA VAL A 39 6.87 -6.09 7.12
C VAL A 39 6.29 -5.38 5.89
N TRP A 40 6.55 -5.95 4.71
CA TRP A 40 6.11 -5.37 3.44
C TRP A 40 5.18 -6.32 2.68
N VAL A 41 4.13 -5.76 2.09
CA VAL A 41 3.14 -6.48 1.29
C VAL A 41 3.17 -5.94 -0.13
N GLY A 42 3.34 -6.79 -1.13
CA GLY A 42 3.17 -6.40 -2.52
C GLY A 42 1.68 -6.24 -2.86
N GLU A 43 1.32 -5.24 -3.66
CA GLU A 43 -0.02 -5.14 -4.19
C GLU A 43 -0.06 -5.61 -5.64
N HIS A 44 -0.46 -6.84 -5.81
CA HIS A 44 -0.73 -7.47 -7.09
C HIS A 44 -2.04 -8.26 -7.03
N LEU A 45 -2.71 -8.34 -8.18
CA LEU A 45 -4.02 -9.00 -8.29
C LEU A 45 -3.91 -10.32 -9.05
N LEU A 46 -2.96 -10.43 -9.98
CA LEU A 46 -2.81 -11.60 -10.82
C LEU A 46 -1.48 -11.61 -11.56
N TYR A 47 -0.76 -12.71 -11.45
CA TYR A 47 0.36 -13.02 -12.33
C TYR A 47 0.02 -14.19 -13.25
N ARG A 48 0.31 -14.04 -14.54
CA ARG A 48 0.17 -15.10 -15.55
C ARG A 48 1.50 -15.35 -16.25
N TRP A 49 1.82 -16.60 -16.41
CA TRP A 49 2.98 -17.06 -17.15
C TRP A 49 2.56 -18.08 -18.20
N PRO A 50 3.29 -18.18 -19.35
CA PRO A 50 2.97 -19.14 -20.40
C PRO A 50 3.16 -20.60 -19.99
N ASP A 51 4.08 -20.86 -19.06
CA ASP A 51 4.66 -22.17 -18.75
C ASP A 51 4.29 -22.72 -17.37
N ARG A 52 3.54 -21.96 -16.59
CA ARG A 52 3.14 -22.36 -15.24
C ARG A 52 1.78 -21.77 -14.82
N PRO A 53 1.13 -22.33 -13.77
CA PRO A 53 -0.15 -21.83 -13.30
C PRO A 53 -0.11 -20.36 -12.89
N SER A 54 -1.20 -19.64 -13.15
CA SER A 54 -1.39 -18.29 -12.62
C SER A 54 -1.40 -18.28 -11.10
N ARG A 55 -0.89 -17.23 -10.49
CA ARG A 55 -0.88 -17.01 -9.04
C ARG A 55 -1.17 -15.56 -8.72
N ALA A 56 -1.57 -15.31 -7.47
CA ALA A 56 -1.74 -13.99 -6.92
C ALA A 56 -1.47 -14.02 -5.41
N PRO A 57 -1.03 -12.92 -4.80
CA PRO A 57 -1.08 -12.75 -3.35
C PRO A 57 -2.53 -12.57 -2.88
N TRP A 58 -2.74 -12.59 -1.56
CA TRP A 58 -3.98 -12.08 -0.97
C TRP A 58 -4.08 -10.57 -1.18
N GLU A 59 -5.33 -10.07 -1.20
CA GLU A 59 -5.56 -8.64 -1.38
C GLU A 59 -4.84 -7.83 -0.29
N ALA A 60 -4.07 -6.82 -0.71
CA ALA A 60 -3.08 -6.17 0.14
C ALA A 60 -3.69 -5.37 1.29
N TRP A 61 -4.74 -4.58 1.01
CA TRP A 61 -5.34 -3.67 2.01
C TRP A 61 -6.06 -4.41 3.11
N THR A 62 -6.80 -5.47 2.74
CA THR A 62 -7.45 -6.37 3.71
C THR A 62 -6.41 -7.09 4.57
N SER A 63 -5.31 -7.55 3.94
CA SER A 63 -4.22 -8.21 4.64
C SER A 63 -3.50 -7.26 5.60
N MET A 64 -3.21 -6.03 5.17
CA MET A 64 -2.58 -5.01 6.02
C MET A 64 -3.45 -4.62 7.22
N ALA A 65 -4.77 -4.53 7.06
CA ALA A 65 -5.68 -4.28 8.19
C ALA A 65 -5.59 -5.40 9.23
N ALA A 66 -5.52 -6.65 8.78
CA ALA A 66 -5.36 -7.79 9.68
C ALA A 66 -3.97 -7.83 10.34
N ILE A 67 -2.90 -7.50 9.62
CA ILE A 67 -1.53 -7.36 10.16
C ILE A 67 -1.49 -6.25 11.21
N ALA A 68 -2.12 -5.09 10.93
CA ALA A 68 -2.22 -3.97 11.87
C ALA A 68 -2.80 -4.38 13.22
N ALA A 69 -3.88 -5.17 13.19
CA ALA A 69 -4.58 -5.64 14.38
C ALA A 69 -3.85 -6.80 15.10
N ALA A 70 -3.01 -7.56 14.40
CA ALA A 70 -2.34 -8.74 14.92
C ALA A 70 -0.92 -8.49 15.46
N THR A 71 -0.36 -7.28 15.25
CA THR A 71 0.97 -6.87 15.66
C THR A 71 0.94 -5.64 16.55
N THR A 72 2.04 -5.37 17.25
CA THR A 72 2.11 -4.27 18.24
C THR A 72 3.29 -3.33 18.02
N ARG A 73 4.35 -3.77 17.34
CA ARG A 73 5.60 -3.02 17.22
C ARG A 73 6.07 -2.81 15.78
N VAL A 74 6.02 -3.87 14.97
CA VAL A 74 6.59 -3.84 13.63
C VAL A 74 5.88 -2.80 12.75
N GLU A 75 6.66 -1.96 12.05
CA GLU A 75 6.14 -1.10 10.99
C GLU A 75 5.73 -1.97 9.80
N PHE A 76 4.79 -1.54 9.00
CA PHE A 76 4.37 -2.30 7.82
C PHE A 76 3.80 -1.37 6.75
N GLY A 77 3.70 -1.89 5.54
CA GLY A 77 3.09 -1.14 4.44
C GLY A 77 3.09 -1.88 3.12
N PRO A 78 2.46 -1.29 2.10
CA PRO A 78 2.57 -1.79 0.75
C PRO A 78 3.93 -1.42 0.16
N LEU A 79 4.55 -2.38 -0.53
CA LEU A 79 5.79 -2.16 -1.28
C LEU A 79 5.58 -2.63 -2.75
N VAL A 80 4.88 -1.84 -3.54
CA VAL A 80 4.14 -0.61 -3.25
C VAL A 80 2.68 -0.73 -3.67
N ALA A 81 1.78 0.12 -3.14
CA ALA A 81 0.40 0.17 -3.59
C ALA A 81 0.31 0.74 -5.01
N CYS A 82 -0.43 0.07 -5.87
CA CYS A 82 -0.74 0.55 -7.22
C CYS A 82 -1.91 1.53 -7.18
N THR A 83 -1.63 2.83 -7.21
CA THR A 83 -2.69 3.86 -7.13
C THR A 83 -3.75 3.71 -8.21
N ASN A 84 -3.39 3.14 -9.37
CA ASN A 84 -4.30 2.96 -10.50
C ASN A 84 -5.32 1.82 -10.31
N PHE A 85 -5.22 1.04 -9.25
CA PHE A 85 -6.26 0.09 -8.83
C PHE A 85 -7.33 0.73 -7.93
N HIS A 86 -7.18 2.00 -7.55
CA HIS A 86 -7.97 2.64 -6.53
C HIS A 86 -8.57 3.97 -6.94
N ASN A 87 -9.66 4.35 -6.26
CA ASN A 87 -10.01 5.75 -6.14
C ASN A 87 -9.05 6.39 -5.11
N PRO A 88 -8.32 7.47 -5.44
CA PRO A 88 -7.28 8.02 -4.58
C PRO A 88 -7.80 8.56 -3.24
N ALA A 89 -9.00 9.16 -3.21
CA ALA A 89 -9.57 9.63 -1.96
C ALA A 89 -9.95 8.46 -1.03
N LEU A 90 -10.50 7.38 -1.60
CA LEU A 90 -10.77 6.15 -0.84
C LEU A 90 -9.48 5.49 -0.34
N LEU A 91 -8.42 5.50 -1.15
CA LEU A 91 -7.11 4.98 -0.75
C LEU A 91 -6.52 5.75 0.45
N ALA A 92 -6.61 7.07 0.43
CA ALA A 92 -6.23 7.90 1.58
C ALA A 92 -7.04 7.55 2.84
N LYS A 93 -8.35 7.28 2.67
CA LYS A 93 -9.23 6.85 3.77
C LYS A 93 -8.85 5.49 4.33
N GLN A 94 -8.55 4.52 3.47
CA GLN A 94 -8.07 3.20 3.88
C GLN A 94 -6.74 3.30 4.63
N ALA A 95 -5.79 4.07 4.10
CA ALA A 95 -4.49 4.30 4.74
C ALA A 95 -4.65 4.93 6.14
N SER A 96 -5.47 5.98 6.27
CA SER A 96 -5.76 6.61 7.56
C SER A 96 -6.38 5.63 8.56
N THR A 97 -7.30 4.78 8.09
CA THR A 97 -7.98 3.78 8.94
C THR A 97 -7.00 2.70 9.42
N ILE A 98 -6.17 2.18 8.53
CA ILE A 98 -5.17 1.15 8.89
C ILE A 98 -4.09 1.74 9.81
N ASP A 99 -3.73 3.00 9.60
CA ASP A 99 -2.81 3.71 10.48
C ASP A 99 -3.39 3.87 11.90
N GLU A 100 -4.67 4.20 12.03
CA GLU A 100 -5.37 4.24 13.32
C GLU A 100 -5.40 2.86 13.99
N ILE A 101 -5.81 1.81 13.28
CA ILE A 101 -5.84 0.44 13.80
C ILE A 101 -4.47 0.02 14.36
N SER A 102 -3.41 0.42 13.68
CA SER A 102 -2.04 0.06 14.07
C SER A 102 -1.43 0.97 15.15
N GLY A 103 -2.07 2.08 15.51
CA GLY A 103 -1.48 3.10 16.40
C GLY A 103 -0.29 3.82 15.76
N GLY A 104 -0.34 4.08 14.44
CA GLY A 104 0.66 4.89 13.74
C GLY A 104 1.87 4.11 13.22
N ARG A 105 1.70 2.85 12.79
CA ARG A 105 2.80 2.00 12.27
C ARG A 105 2.81 1.81 10.75
N LEU A 106 1.82 2.34 10.03
CA LEU A 106 1.78 2.24 8.57
C LEU A 106 2.87 3.11 7.92
N ILE A 107 3.54 2.57 6.91
CA ILE A 107 4.34 3.31 5.93
C ILE A 107 3.68 3.12 4.57
N LEU A 108 3.27 4.20 3.92
CA LEU A 108 2.49 4.14 2.69
C LEU A 108 3.40 4.24 1.46
N GLY A 109 3.76 3.11 0.88
CA GLY A 109 4.44 3.03 -0.41
C GLY A 109 3.44 3.16 -1.56
N LEU A 110 3.71 4.03 -2.55
CA LEU A 110 2.83 4.31 -3.68
C LEU A 110 3.57 4.17 -5.01
N GLY A 111 2.90 3.62 -6.01
CA GLY A 111 3.41 3.46 -7.37
C GLY A 111 2.31 3.44 -8.43
N ALA A 112 2.71 3.50 -9.71
CA ALA A 112 1.80 3.55 -10.86
C ALA A 112 1.32 2.17 -11.35
N GLY A 113 1.94 1.08 -10.87
CA GLY A 113 1.73 -0.26 -11.41
C GLY A 113 2.41 -0.49 -12.77
N TRP A 114 2.65 -1.74 -13.13
CA TRP A 114 3.39 -2.09 -14.34
C TRP A 114 2.84 -3.32 -15.10
N ASN A 115 2.14 -4.22 -14.41
CA ASN A 115 1.72 -5.51 -14.99
C ASN A 115 0.37 -5.37 -15.73
N GLU A 116 0.41 -5.07 -17.01
CA GLU A 116 -0.79 -4.89 -17.85
C GLU A 116 -1.78 -6.05 -17.77
N THR A 117 -1.29 -7.27 -17.53
CA THR A 117 -2.14 -8.47 -17.45
C THR A 117 -3.19 -8.36 -16.34
N GLU A 118 -2.82 -7.88 -15.17
CA GLU A 118 -3.76 -7.72 -14.06
C GLU A 118 -4.69 -6.51 -14.25
N PHE A 119 -4.19 -5.40 -14.81
CA PHE A 119 -5.04 -4.26 -15.18
C PHE A 119 -6.18 -4.70 -16.10
N ARG A 120 -5.84 -5.41 -17.17
CA ARG A 120 -6.82 -5.92 -18.12
C ARG A 120 -7.76 -6.93 -17.48
N ALA A 121 -7.26 -7.84 -16.66
CA ALA A 121 -8.05 -8.90 -16.05
C ALA A 121 -9.09 -8.36 -15.05
N PHE A 122 -8.77 -7.30 -14.34
CA PHE A 122 -9.63 -6.68 -13.32
C PHE A 122 -10.38 -5.44 -13.85
N GLY A 123 -10.15 -5.03 -15.10
CA GLY A 123 -10.87 -3.93 -15.74
C GLY A 123 -10.37 -2.54 -15.36
N PHE A 124 -9.12 -2.42 -14.91
CA PHE A 124 -8.49 -1.13 -14.66
C PHE A 124 -7.88 -0.53 -15.91
N PRO A 125 -7.87 0.81 -16.07
CA PRO A 125 -7.22 1.47 -17.19
C PRO A 125 -5.70 1.36 -17.07
N PHE A 126 -5.04 0.94 -18.16
CA PHE A 126 -3.57 0.83 -18.21
C PHE A 126 -2.92 2.03 -18.89
N ASP A 127 -3.71 2.82 -19.60
CA ASP A 127 -3.27 4.05 -20.26
C ASP A 127 -2.95 5.15 -19.24
N HIS A 128 -2.04 6.05 -19.61
CA HIS A 128 -1.70 7.23 -18.80
C HIS A 128 -1.34 6.92 -17.34
N ARG A 129 -0.70 5.78 -17.09
CA ARG A 129 -0.40 5.30 -15.72
C ARG A 129 0.33 6.32 -14.86
N ILE A 130 1.29 7.02 -15.45
CA ILE A 130 2.10 8.03 -14.74
C ILE A 130 1.27 9.29 -14.46
N ASP A 131 0.55 9.79 -15.45
CA ASP A 131 -0.29 10.99 -15.29
C ASP A 131 -1.39 10.72 -14.23
N ARG A 132 -2.01 9.54 -14.27
CA ARG A 132 -2.96 9.08 -13.26
C ARG A 132 -2.33 8.99 -11.87
N PHE A 133 -1.10 8.48 -11.80
CA PHE A 133 -0.35 8.40 -10.55
C PHE A 133 -0.09 9.79 -9.96
N GLU A 134 0.30 10.78 -10.76
CA GLU A 134 0.58 12.14 -10.31
C GLU A 134 -0.66 12.81 -9.70
N GLU A 135 -1.83 12.68 -10.36
CA GLU A 135 -3.09 13.16 -9.81
C GLU A 135 -3.48 12.41 -8.53
N ALA A 136 -3.40 11.08 -8.54
CA ALA A 136 -3.71 10.24 -7.37
C ALA A 136 -2.79 10.57 -6.19
N PHE A 137 -1.48 10.72 -6.42
CA PHE A 137 -0.52 11.08 -5.40
C PHE A 137 -0.83 12.46 -4.80
N THR A 138 -1.23 13.42 -5.64
CA THR A 138 -1.63 14.76 -5.18
C THR A 138 -2.84 14.68 -4.26
N ILE A 139 -3.88 13.95 -4.65
CA ILE A 139 -5.10 13.78 -3.84
C ILE A 139 -4.77 13.08 -2.52
N ILE A 140 -4.07 11.95 -2.56
CA ILE A 140 -3.71 11.15 -1.38
C ILE A 140 -2.90 11.98 -0.40
N ARG A 141 -1.82 12.60 -0.87
CA ARG A 141 -0.93 13.39 -0.03
C ARG A 141 -1.65 14.57 0.62
N THR A 142 -2.49 15.28 -0.14
CA THR A 142 -3.23 16.44 0.36
C THR A 142 -4.25 16.03 1.43
N LEU A 143 -5.04 14.98 1.16
CA LEU A 143 -6.01 14.48 2.15
C LEU A 143 -5.33 14.02 3.44
N LEU A 144 -4.24 13.28 3.35
CA LEU A 144 -3.52 12.81 4.53
C LEU A 144 -2.87 13.95 5.33
N ARG A 145 -2.33 14.96 4.65
CA ARG A 145 -1.64 16.08 5.28
C ARG A 145 -2.59 17.14 5.81
N ASP A 146 -3.57 17.55 4.99
CA ASP A 146 -4.40 18.74 5.22
C ASP A 146 -5.83 18.39 5.67
N GLY A 147 -6.23 17.13 5.51
CA GLY A 147 -7.54 16.62 5.92
C GLY A 147 -8.69 16.92 4.93
N ALA A 148 -8.45 17.75 3.92
CA ALA A 148 -9.47 18.08 2.91
C ALA A 148 -8.83 18.42 1.57
N ILE A 149 -9.60 18.25 0.48
CA ILE A 149 -9.20 18.64 -0.87
C ILE A 149 -10.41 18.97 -1.74
N ASP A 150 -10.21 19.94 -2.63
CA ASP A 150 -11.03 20.17 -3.80
C ASP A 150 -10.13 20.00 -5.03
N PHE A 151 -10.41 18.98 -5.85
CA PHE A 151 -9.55 18.61 -6.97
C PHE A 151 -10.39 18.24 -8.20
N ASP A 152 -10.05 18.86 -9.33
CA ASP A 152 -10.70 18.61 -10.63
C ASP A 152 -9.60 18.32 -11.67
N GLY A 153 -9.18 17.07 -11.77
CA GLY A 153 -8.14 16.60 -12.67
C GLY A 153 -8.69 16.00 -13.95
N GLN A 154 -7.78 15.54 -14.79
CA GLN A 154 -8.15 14.85 -16.04
C GLN A 154 -8.68 13.44 -15.76
N PHE A 155 -8.17 12.77 -14.76
CA PHE A 155 -8.46 11.37 -14.47
C PHE A 155 -9.26 11.20 -13.18
N TYR A 156 -9.07 12.06 -12.21
CA TYR A 156 -9.74 11.98 -10.92
C TYR A 156 -10.38 13.31 -10.51
N GLN A 157 -11.46 13.20 -9.75
CA GLN A 157 -12.14 14.33 -9.13
C GLN A 157 -12.42 14.03 -7.66
N ALA A 158 -12.20 15.01 -6.81
CA ALA A 158 -12.57 14.97 -5.39
C ALA A 158 -13.13 16.35 -5.02
N ARG A 159 -14.45 16.44 -4.80
CA ARG A 159 -15.15 17.70 -4.54
C ARG A 159 -15.61 17.72 -3.10
N ASP A 160 -15.35 18.85 -2.41
CA ASP A 160 -15.69 19.02 -0.99
C ASP A 160 -15.28 17.78 -0.16
N CYS A 161 -14.11 17.17 -0.52
CA CYS A 161 -13.71 15.89 0.03
C CYS A 161 -12.94 16.08 1.35
N GLU A 162 -13.48 15.53 2.43
CA GLU A 162 -12.89 15.56 3.76
C GLU A 162 -12.48 14.17 4.25
N LEU A 163 -11.29 14.08 4.85
CA LEU A 163 -10.77 12.86 5.48
C LEU A 163 -11.12 12.84 6.97
N LEU A 164 -12.32 12.36 7.30
CA LEU A 164 -12.83 12.25 8.66
C LEU A 164 -13.21 10.82 9.02
N PRO A 165 -12.85 10.30 10.25
CA PRO A 165 -11.96 10.95 11.19
C PRO A 165 -10.53 11.03 10.66
N SER A 166 -9.71 11.93 11.18
CA SER A 166 -8.28 11.97 10.91
C SER A 166 -7.57 10.82 11.60
N GLY A 167 -6.47 10.35 11.00
CA GLY A 167 -5.64 9.29 11.58
C GLY A 167 -4.85 9.76 12.83
N PRO A 168 -4.07 8.83 13.43
CA PRO A 168 -3.40 9.06 14.70
C PRO A 168 -2.19 10.00 14.58
N ARG A 169 -1.69 10.21 13.36
CA ARG A 169 -0.50 11.03 13.10
C ARG A 169 -0.87 12.32 12.37
N ALA A 170 -0.40 13.45 12.89
CA ALA A 170 -0.49 14.71 12.16
C ALA A 170 0.25 14.61 10.82
N GLY A 171 -0.43 14.90 9.73
CA GLY A 171 0.11 14.77 8.36
C GLY A 171 0.07 13.35 7.78
N GLY A 172 -0.52 12.39 8.48
CA GLY A 172 -0.70 11.01 8.01
C GLY A 172 0.54 10.12 8.12
N PRO A 173 0.49 8.90 7.56
CA PRO A 173 1.61 7.97 7.49
C PRO A 173 2.74 8.51 6.63
N PRO A 174 4.01 8.15 6.90
CA PRO A 174 5.13 8.44 6.00
C PRO A 174 4.85 7.90 4.58
N LEU A 175 5.13 8.73 3.58
CA LEU A 175 4.96 8.35 2.18
C LEU A 175 6.29 7.90 1.58
N MET A 176 6.26 6.82 0.82
CA MET A 176 7.37 6.33 0.00
C MET A 176 6.88 6.24 -1.46
N ASN A 177 7.66 6.76 -2.40
CA ASN A 177 7.29 6.79 -3.81
C ASN A 177 8.26 5.92 -4.62
N ALA A 178 7.73 4.91 -5.32
CA ALA A 178 8.49 4.02 -6.19
C ALA A 178 8.45 4.43 -7.68
N ALA A 179 7.68 5.44 -8.05
CA ALA A 179 7.56 5.85 -9.46
C ALA A 179 8.87 6.41 -10.06
N TRP A 180 9.84 6.78 -9.25
CA TRP A 180 11.15 7.27 -9.68
C TRP A 180 12.14 6.16 -10.08
N LEU A 181 11.85 4.90 -9.79
CA LEU A 181 12.74 3.78 -10.14
C LEU A 181 12.64 3.36 -11.61
N GLU A 182 11.62 3.81 -12.34
CA GLU A 182 11.43 3.49 -13.76
C GLU A 182 11.98 4.56 -14.72
N LEU A 183 12.52 5.67 -14.21
CA LEU A 183 13.03 6.78 -15.02
C LEU A 183 14.58 6.89 -15.03
N ALA A 184 15.29 5.87 -14.54
CA ALA A 184 16.75 5.84 -14.56
C ALA A 184 17.29 4.82 -15.58
#